data_97db51827208b527246a625ab9f7a68e
#
_entry.id   97db51827208b527246a625ab9f7a68e
#
_cell.length_a   1.000
_cell.length_b   1.000
_cell.length_c   1.000
_cell.angle_alpha   90.00
_cell.angle_beta   90.00
_cell.angle_gamma   90.00
#
_symmetry.space_group_name_H-M   'P 1'
#
loop_
_entity.id
_entity.type
_entity.pdbx_description
1 polymer ?
#
loop_
_entity_poly.entity_id
_entity_poly.type
_entity_poly.pdbx_seq_one_letter_code
_entity_poly.pdbx_strand_id
1 'polypeptide(L)'
;MYMAQKAKKKSKLRHAEYYDMQKTFDSLYADSKSGEVFGHLMDIISAPSNIKLAFRNIKGNDGSHTAGTDGRTIESLAVMPEDKFVKLIQKQFRRYEPKAVKRVEIPKPNGKMRPLGIPCIIDRIVQQCILQVMEPICEAKFYEHSYGFRPCRSAENAISYAYGLAQRNKLHYVVDVDVKGFFDNVDHRKLLKQIWTLGIRDTKLIQIIKAMLKAPIEMPDGETVLLSKGTPQGGILSPLLANIVLNELDWWIASQWDEMVRHMKHPCKMTYYPNGAEKKCNSYTALKKSNLKEMRIVRYADDFKIFCRTKEDAEKTYYAVKDWLWKRLKLEVSDEKSKVTNLRKRD
;
A
#
# COMPACT_ATOMS: atom_id res chain seq x y z
N MET A 1 -37.10 36.49 -13.34
CA MET A 1 -36.74 35.26 -12.62
C MET A 1 -35.21 35.25 -12.46
N TYR A 2 -34.72 35.80 -11.34
CA TYR A 2 -33.28 35.92 -11.07
C TYR A 2 -32.75 34.58 -10.57
N MET A 3 -31.91 33.92 -11.36
CA MET A 3 -31.13 32.77 -10.86
C MET A 3 -30.05 33.28 -9.92
N ALA A 4 -30.21 32.97 -8.63
CA ALA A 4 -29.17 33.21 -7.65
C ALA A 4 -27.94 32.38 -7.99
N GLN A 5 -26.84 33.07 -8.37
CA GLN A 5 -25.53 32.42 -8.53
C GLN A 5 -25.09 31.87 -7.15
N LYS A 6 -25.05 30.52 -7.03
CA LYS A 6 -24.44 29.88 -5.89
C LYS A 6 -22.99 30.34 -5.79
N ALA A 7 -22.66 31.09 -4.73
CA ALA A 7 -21.28 31.45 -4.41
C ALA A 7 -20.40 30.21 -4.41
N LYS A 8 -19.37 30.18 -5.27
CA LYS A 8 -18.36 29.11 -5.25
C LYS A 8 -17.75 29.05 -3.87
N LYS A 9 -17.95 27.93 -3.15
CA LYS A 9 -17.23 27.67 -1.89
C LYS A 9 -15.73 27.84 -2.18
N LYS A 10 -15.07 28.75 -1.46
CA LYS A 10 -13.61 28.87 -1.50
C LYS A 10 -13.01 27.49 -1.21
N SER A 11 -12.24 26.93 -2.13
CA SER A 11 -11.54 25.67 -1.90
C SER A 11 -10.58 25.87 -0.73
N LYS A 12 -10.72 25.05 0.32
CA LYS A 12 -9.74 25.04 1.42
C LYS A 12 -8.45 24.45 0.87
N LEU A 13 -7.31 25.08 1.18
CA LEU A 13 -5.99 24.50 0.88
C LEU A 13 -5.88 23.11 1.49
N ARG A 14 -5.29 22.16 0.76
CA ARG A 14 -4.89 20.86 1.31
C ARG A 14 -3.81 21.08 2.36
N HIS A 15 -3.69 20.16 3.31
CA HIS A 15 -2.68 20.29 4.37
C HIS A 15 -1.26 20.41 3.80
N ALA A 16 -0.93 19.61 2.77
CA ALA A 16 0.38 19.66 2.12
C ALA A 16 0.68 21.00 1.44
N GLU A 17 -0.35 21.63 0.82
CA GLU A 17 -0.24 22.96 0.22
C GLU A 17 -0.02 24.05 1.28
N TYR A 18 -0.71 23.94 2.42
CA TYR A 18 -0.58 24.89 3.54
C TYR A 18 0.84 24.90 4.14
N TYR A 19 1.53 23.77 4.15
CA TYR A 19 2.89 23.62 4.69
C TYR A 19 3.97 23.64 3.60
N ASP A 20 3.67 24.06 2.38
CA ASP A 20 4.58 24.13 1.21
C ASP A 20 5.23 22.79 0.84
N MET A 21 4.59 21.68 1.17
CA MET A 21 5.11 20.33 0.90
C MET A 21 4.59 19.73 -0.42
N GLN A 22 3.52 20.28 -1.00
CA GLN A 22 2.90 19.68 -2.20
C GLN A 22 3.87 19.58 -3.38
N LYS A 23 4.59 20.66 -3.69
CA LYS A 23 5.58 20.67 -4.78
C LYS A 23 6.69 19.63 -4.57
N THR A 24 7.13 19.48 -3.32
CA THR A 24 8.13 18.46 -2.96
C THR A 24 7.61 17.05 -3.22
N PHE A 25 6.36 16.76 -2.83
CA PHE A 25 5.75 15.44 -3.06
C PHE A 25 5.51 15.16 -4.54
N ASP A 26 5.08 16.17 -5.31
CA ASP A 26 4.90 16.05 -6.76
C ASP A 26 6.24 15.79 -7.47
N SER A 27 7.33 16.47 -7.04
CA SER A 27 8.69 16.21 -7.55
C SER A 27 9.16 14.80 -7.23
N LEU A 28 9.01 14.34 -5.96
CA LEU A 28 9.38 12.97 -5.56
C LEU A 28 8.64 11.91 -6.39
N TYR A 29 7.37 12.14 -6.70
CA TYR A 29 6.59 11.24 -7.56
C TYR A 29 7.13 11.25 -8.99
N ALA A 30 7.37 12.43 -9.58
CA ALA A 30 7.86 12.56 -10.95
C ALA A 30 9.26 11.96 -11.11
N ASP A 31 10.18 12.26 -10.18
CA ASP A 31 11.54 11.74 -10.16
C ASP A 31 11.56 10.21 -9.99
N SER A 32 10.70 9.68 -9.10
CA SER A 32 10.56 8.23 -8.96
C SER A 32 10.03 7.60 -10.25
N LYS A 33 9.06 8.20 -10.90
CA LYS A 33 8.48 7.70 -12.16
C LYS A 33 9.52 7.67 -13.29
N SER A 34 10.45 8.64 -13.32
CA SER A 34 11.56 8.68 -14.28
C SER A 34 12.69 7.69 -13.95
N GLY A 35 12.65 7.05 -12.77
CA GLY A 35 13.63 6.03 -12.38
C GLY A 35 14.75 6.54 -11.48
N GLU A 36 14.65 7.77 -10.98
CA GLU A 36 15.64 8.35 -10.07
C GLU A 36 15.76 7.59 -8.75
N VAL A 37 16.91 7.74 -8.11
CA VAL A 37 17.28 7.08 -6.87
C VAL A 37 17.48 8.12 -5.77
N PHE A 38 16.93 7.84 -4.59
CA PHE A 38 16.85 8.79 -3.48
C PHE A 38 17.83 8.40 -2.36
N GLY A 39 18.95 9.14 -2.23
CA GLY A 39 19.97 8.91 -1.20
C GLY A 39 19.92 9.84 0.00
N HIS A 40 19.18 10.95 -0.07
CA HIS A 40 19.17 12.04 0.92
C HIS A 40 17.75 12.45 1.35
N LEU A 41 16.88 11.47 1.62
CA LEU A 41 15.48 11.72 2.02
C LEU A 41 15.36 12.26 3.44
N MET A 42 16.35 12.00 4.30
CA MET A 42 16.29 12.45 5.68
C MET A 42 16.23 13.97 5.81
N ASP A 43 16.77 14.74 4.88
CA ASP A 43 16.70 16.21 4.87
C ASP A 43 15.25 16.68 4.71
N ILE A 44 14.49 16.04 3.83
CA ILE A 44 13.06 16.31 3.60
C ILE A 44 12.24 15.77 4.78
N ILE A 45 12.51 14.55 5.24
CA ILE A 45 11.77 13.89 6.33
C ILE A 45 11.86 14.70 7.62
N SER A 46 13.05 15.22 7.97
CA SER A 46 13.28 15.98 9.20
C SER A 46 13.08 17.50 9.05
N ALA A 47 12.64 17.96 7.88
CA ALA A 47 12.33 19.37 7.64
C ALA A 47 11.19 19.85 8.55
N PRO A 48 11.27 21.09 9.09
CA PRO A 48 10.22 21.65 9.94
C PRO A 48 8.83 21.60 9.31
N SER A 49 8.71 21.91 8.02
CA SER A 49 7.45 21.87 7.27
C SER A 49 6.83 20.47 7.27
N ASN A 50 7.63 19.44 7.01
CA ASN A 50 7.18 18.04 7.02
C ASN A 50 6.76 17.57 8.42
N ILE A 51 7.50 17.97 9.46
CA ILE A 51 7.17 17.65 10.85
C ILE A 51 5.83 18.29 11.28
N LYS A 52 5.62 19.57 10.93
CA LYS A 52 4.37 20.27 11.21
C LYS A 52 3.18 19.65 10.47
N LEU A 53 3.36 19.29 9.20
CA LEU A 53 2.37 18.57 8.42
C LEU A 53 2.03 17.20 9.05
N ALA A 54 3.05 16.46 9.51
CA ALA A 54 2.85 15.18 10.19
C ALA A 54 2.04 15.33 11.48
N PHE A 55 2.34 16.33 12.30
CA PHE A 55 1.54 16.65 13.48
C PHE A 55 0.09 16.94 13.12
N ARG A 56 -0.15 17.75 12.09
CA ARG A 56 -1.49 18.11 11.62
C ARG A 56 -2.29 16.86 11.18
N ASN A 57 -1.65 15.98 10.43
CA ASN A 57 -2.27 14.74 9.95
C ASN A 57 -2.60 13.78 11.09
N ILE A 58 -1.69 13.61 12.06
CA ILE A 58 -1.93 12.76 13.22
C ILE A 58 -3.02 13.34 14.13
N LYS A 59 -2.99 14.66 14.39
CA LYS A 59 -3.99 15.33 15.25
C LYS A 59 -5.42 15.15 14.75
N GLY A 60 -5.62 15.03 13.44
CA GLY A 60 -6.94 14.81 12.84
C GLY A 60 -7.46 13.37 12.92
N ASN A 61 -6.68 12.43 13.42
CA ASN A 61 -7.08 11.02 13.53
C ASN A 61 -7.66 10.70 14.92
N ASP A 62 -8.79 10.01 14.99
CA ASP A 62 -9.44 9.61 16.25
C ASP A 62 -8.47 8.87 17.18
N GLY A 63 -7.62 8.00 16.64
CA GLY A 63 -6.62 7.27 17.41
C GLY A 63 -5.53 8.15 18.06
N SER A 64 -5.44 9.45 17.75
CA SER A 64 -4.44 10.38 18.33
C SER A 64 -4.60 10.57 19.83
N HIS A 65 -5.81 10.37 20.35
CA HIS A 65 -6.17 10.45 21.78
C HIS A 65 -5.89 9.14 22.54
N THR A 66 -5.51 8.07 21.85
CA THR A 66 -5.15 6.80 22.47
C THR A 66 -3.67 6.75 22.78
N ALA A 67 -3.31 6.62 24.06
CA ALA A 67 -1.93 6.56 24.52
C ALA A 67 -1.24 5.22 24.16
N GLY A 68 0.06 5.28 23.83
CA GLY A 68 0.94 4.11 23.80
C GLY A 68 1.39 3.69 25.19
N THR A 69 2.53 3.00 25.28
CA THR A 69 3.14 2.54 26.55
C THR A 69 3.63 3.69 27.44
N ASP A 70 3.88 4.87 26.87
CA ASP A 70 4.36 6.04 27.62
C ASP A 70 3.24 6.94 28.19
N GLY A 71 1.98 6.56 28.03
CA GLY A 71 0.82 7.30 28.53
C GLY A 71 0.57 8.65 27.83
N ARG A 72 1.34 9.01 26.81
CA ARG A 72 1.22 10.30 26.11
C ARG A 72 0.26 10.22 24.93
N THR A 73 -0.47 11.32 24.74
CA THR A 73 -1.40 11.52 23.62
C THR A 73 -1.02 12.77 22.83
N ILE A 74 -1.76 13.08 21.78
CA ILE A 74 -1.52 14.26 20.95
C ILE A 74 -1.64 15.57 21.72
N GLU A 75 -2.48 15.63 22.76
CA GLU A 75 -2.67 16.81 23.60
C GLU A 75 -1.38 17.23 24.30
N SER A 76 -0.60 16.25 24.77
CA SER A 76 0.69 16.54 25.43
C SER A 76 1.71 17.20 24.49
N LEU A 77 1.57 16.99 23.19
CA LEU A 77 2.39 17.66 22.17
C LEU A 77 1.78 18.99 21.70
N ALA A 78 0.46 19.10 21.72
CA ALA A 78 -0.26 20.29 21.25
C ALA A 78 -0.04 21.53 22.13
N VAL A 79 0.28 21.35 23.41
CA VAL A 79 0.60 22.46 24.35
C VAL A 79 2.06 22.89 24.29
N MET A 80 2.91 22.18 23.54
CA MET A 80 4.32 22.50 23.42
C MET A 80 4.54 23.64 22.41
N PRO A 81 5.43 24.60 22.67
CA PRO A 81 5.86 25.59 21.68
C PRO A 81 6.37 24.90 20.41
N GLU A 82 5.97 25.44 19.23
CA GLU A 82 6.23 24.80 17.94
C GLU A 82 7.72 24.51 17.68
N ASP A 83 8.59 25.45 18.01
CA ASP A 83 10.04 25.30 17.85
C ASP A 83 10.61 24.17 18.74
N LYS A 84 10.11 24.03 19.96
CA LYS A 84 10.50 22.92 20.88
C LYS A 84 9.99 21.59 20.35
N PHE A 85 8.76 21.54 19.84
CA PHE A 85 8.20 20.34 19.24
C PHE A 85 9.03 19.88 18.03
N VAL A 86 9.32 20.81 17.08
CA VAL A 86 10.13 20.49 15.90
C VAL A 86 11.50 19.95 16.30
N LYS A 87 12.20 20.64 17.23
CA LYS A 87 13.51 20.18 17.75
C LYS A 87 13.43 18.81 18.43
N LEU A 88 12.34 18.52 19.14
CA LEU A 88 12.11 17.21 19.76
C LEU A 88 12.07 16.11 18.70
N ILE A 89 11.28 16.29 17.63
CA ILE A 89 11.18 15.28 16.57
C ILE A 89 12.49 15.17 15.77
N GLN A 90 13.16 16.27 15.47
CA GLN A 90 14.48 16.26 14.83
C GLN A 90 15.52 15.49 15.66
N LYS A 91 15.47 15.60 16.99
CA LYS A 91 16.33 14.82 17.89
C LYS A 91 16.06 13.32 17.76
N GLN A 92 14.80 12.91 17.61
CA GLN A 92 14.45 11.50 17.37
C GLN A 92 15.11 10.98 16.08
N PHE A 93 15.10 11.75 15.00
CA PHE A 93 15.75 11.34 13.76
C PHE A 93 17.27 11.23 13.83
N ARG A 94 17.91 11.93 14.76
CA ARG A 94 19.39 11.81 14.95
C ARG A 94 19.78 10.45 15.55
N ARG A 95 19.03 9.99 16.54
CA ARG A 95 19.19 8.69 17.20
C ARG A 95 17.81 8.13 17.50
N TYR A 96 17.30 7.31 16.57
CA TYR A 96 15.97 6.75 16.67
C TYR A 96 15.99 5.45 17.48
N GLU A 97 15.33 5.46 18.61
CA GLU A 97 15.08 4.32 19.47
C GLU A 97 13.57 4.24 19.72
N PRO A 98 12.84 3.34 19.02
CA PRO A 98 11.40 3.22 19.19
C PRO A 98 11.06 2.74 20.58
N LYS A 99 10.00 3.30 21.18
CA LYS A 99 9.42 2.76 22.40
C LYS A 99 8.65 1.48 22.11
N ALA A 100 8.36 0.72 23.18
CA ALA A 100 7.52 -0.46 23.06
C ALA A 100 6.14 -0.10 22.49
N VAL A 101 5.64 -0.95 21.59
CA VAL A 101 4.30 -0.84 21.02
C VAL A 101 3.32 -1.54 21.95
N LYS A 102 2.29 -0.84 22.41
CA LYS A 102 1.26 -1.42 23.30
C LYS A 102 0.36 -2.37 22.48
N ARG A 103 0.30 -3.64 22.87
CA ARG A 103 -0.61 -4.62 22.27
C ARG A 103 -1.99 -4.49 22.91
N VAL A 104 -3.01 -4.41 22.05
CA VAL A 104 -4.42 -4.51 22.45
C VAL A 104 -5.12 -5.50 21.53
N GLU A 105 -6.15 -6.17 22.03
CA GLU A 105 -6.96 -7.11 21.27
C GLU A 105 -8.34 -6.53 21.01
N ILE A 106 -8.75 -6.48 19.74
CA ILE A 106 -10.04 -5.98 19.32
C ILE A 106 -10.90 -7.15 18.82
N PRO A 107 -12.14 -7.33 19.32
CA PRO A 107 -13.00 -8.39 18.86
C PRO A 107 -13.41 -8.18 17.38
N LYS A 108 -13.35 -9.25 16.59
CA LYS A 108 -13.89 -9.31 15.23
C LYS A 108 -15.36 -9.73 15.27
N PRO A 109 -16.18 -9.42 14.23
CA PRO A 109 -17.56 -9.87 14.15
C PRO A 109 -17.77 -11.38 14.26
N ASN A 110 -16.74 -12.18 13.94
CA ASN A 110 -16.74 -13.64 14.03
C ASN A 110 -16.28 -14.18 15.40
N GLY A 111 -16.17 -13.34 16.42
CA GLY A 111 -15.74 -13.72 17.78
C GLY A 111 -14.23 -13.94 17.96
N LYS A 112 -13.43 -13.91 16.91
CA LYS A 112 -11.97 -13.98 17.02
C LYS A 112 -11.39 -12.62 17.40
N MET A 113 -10.29 -12.61 18.13
CA MET A 113 -9.57 -11.38 18.47
C MET A 113 -8.65 -10.95 17.32
N ARG A 114 -8.53 -9.64 17.13
CA ARG A 114 -7.55 -9.03 16.22
C ARG A 114 -6.50 -8.29 17.05
N PRO A 115 -5.24 -8.72 17.00
CA PRO A 115 -4.18 -7.99 17.67
C PRO A 115 -3.92 -6.65 16.97
N LEU A 116 -3.92 -5.56 17.73
CA LEU A 116 -3.57 -4.22 17.29
C LEU A 116 -2.39 -3.70 18.11
N GLY A 117 -1.41 -3.11 17.45
CA GLY A 117 -0.29 -2.43 18.12
C GLY A 117 -0.51 -0.93 18.14
N ILE A 118 -0.36 -0.30 19.30
CA ILE A 118 -0.47 1.14 19.48
C ILE A 118 0.92 1.72 19.78
N PRO A 119 1.63 2.30 18.79
CA PRO A 119 2.90 2.97 19.01
C PRO A 119 2.71 4.23 19.86
N CYS A 120 3.74 4.66 20.58
CA CYS A 120 3.74 5.94 21.29
C CYS A 120 3.53 7.11 20.33
N ILE A 121 2.93 8.19 20.80
CA ILE A 121 2.53 9.32 19.95
C ILE A 121 3.71 9.94 19.20
N ILE A 122 4.89 10.01 19.81
CA ILE A 122 6.12 10.51 19.16
C ILE A 122 6.51 9.58 18.01
N ASP A 123 6.46 8.26 18.21
CA ASP A 123 6.78 7.29 17.17
C ASP A 123 5.79 7.38 16.00
N ARG A 124 4.50 7.64 16.28
CA ARG A 124 3.50 7.89 15.22
C ARG A 124 3.82 9.14 14.41
N ILE A 125 4.28 10.23 15.05
CA ILE A 125 4.74 11.45 14.33
C ILE A 125 5.94 11.12 13.44
N VAL A 126 6.93 10.39 13.97
CA VAL A 126 8.11 9.97 13.21
C VAL A 126 7.70 9.09 12.01
N GLN A 127 6.83 8.12 12.22
CA GLN A 127 6.28 7.28 11.14
C GLN A 127 5.53 8.10 10.10
N GLN A 128 4.74 9.09 10.52
CA GLN A 128 4.01 9.98 9.62
C GLN A 128 4.94 10.86 8.78
N CYS A 129 6.02 11.39 9.37
CA CYS A 129 7.03 12.15 8.62
C CYS A 129 7.66 11.30 7.51
N ILE A 130 7.94 10.03 7.79
CA ILE A 130 8.51 9.08 6.83
C ILE A 130 7.47 8.72 5.77
N LEU A 131 6.22 8.43 6.17
CA LEU A 131 5.14 8.08 5.27
C LEU A 131 4.94 9.15 4.19
N GLN A 132 4.84 10.42 4.58
CA GLN A 132 4.58 11.54 3.66
C GLN A 132 5.62 11.65 2.54
N VAL A 133 6.87 11.30 2.83
CA VAL A 133 7.97 11.38 1.87
C VAL A 133 8.10 10.09 1.05
N MET A 134 7.89 8.92 1.67
CA MET A 134 7.98 7.64 0.96
C MET A 134 6.78 7.36 0.06
N GLU A 135 5.58 7.80 0.46
CA GLU A 135 4.33 7.50 -0.25
C GLU A 135 4.38 7.93 -1.73
N PRO A 136 4.71 9.18 -2.11
CA PRO A 136 4.78 9.59 -3.50
C PRO A 136 5.82 8.81 -4.30
N ILE A 137 6.97 8.45 -3.70
CA ILE A 137 8.00 7.64 -4.35
C ILE A 137 7.46 6.24 -4.65
N CYS A 138 6.79 5.61 -3.69
CA CYS A 138 6.24 4.27 -3.83
C CYS A 138 5.04 4.24 -4.79
N GLU A 139 4.15 5.25 -4.73
CA GLU A 139 2.98 5.38 -5.61
C GLU A 139 3.36 5.39 -7.09
N ALA A 140 4.48 6.00 -7.44
CA ALA A 140 5.00 6.02 -8.81
C ALA A 140 5.42 4.62 -9.33
N LYS A 141 5.64 3.65 -8.44
CA LYS A 141 6.11 2.29 -8.73
C LYS A 141 5.06 1.20 -8.51
N PHE A 142 3.96 1.53 -7.81
CA PHE A 142 2.93 0.56 -7.51
C PHE A 142 2.10 0.20 -8.75
N TYR A 143 1.77 -1.09 -8.83
CA TYR A 143 0.89 -1.59 -9.88
C TYR A 143 -0.49 -0.91 -9.84
N GLU A 144 -1.03 -0.60 -11.01
CA GLU A 144 -2.24 0.24 -11.13
C GLU A 144 -3.50 -0.38 -10.52
N HIS A 145 -3.62 -1.71 -10.47
CA HIS A 145 -4.79 -2.42 -9.95
C HIS A 145 -4.62 -2.94 -8.52
N SER A 146 -3.74 -2.29 -7.75
CA SER A 146 -3.68 -2.36 -6.30
C SER A 146 -4.38 -1.13 -5.70
N TYR A 147 -5.32 -1.32 -4.78
CA TYR A 147 -6.25 -0.28 -4.35
C TYR A 147 -6.22 0.03 -2.86
N GLY A 148 -5.96 -0.95 -2.00
CA GLY A 148 -5.99 -0.77 -0.56
C GLY A 148 -4.87 0.11 -0.01
N PHE A 149 -5.19 0.97 0.95
CA PHE A 149 -4.24 1.87 1.63
C PHE A 149 -3.48 2.83 0.71
N ARG A 150 -4.06 3.20 -0.41
CA ARG A 150 -3.43 4.09 -1.39
C ARG A 150 -4.26 5.37 -1.56
N PRO A 151 -3.62 6.53 -1.78
CA PRO A 151 -4.34 7.79 -2.01
C PRO A 151 -5.18 7.70 -3.29
N CYS A 152 -6.34 8.38 -3.26
CA CYS A 152 -7.27 8.46 -4.40
C CYS A 152 -7.78 7.10 -4.93
N ARG A 153 -7.71 6.03 -4.12
CA ARG A 153 -8.20 4.69 -4.46
C ARG A 153 -9.13 4.18 -3.37
N SER A 154 -10.09 3.35 -3.75
CA SER A 154 -11.12 2.85 -2.84
C SER A 154 -11.48 1.39 -3.13
N ALA A 155 -12.27 0.78 -2.25
CA ALA A 155 -12.81 -0.55 -2.45
C ALA A 155 -13.76 -0.59 -3.67
N GLU A 156 -14.53 0.48 -3.88
CA GLU A 156 -15.43 0.62 -5.03
C GLU A 156 -14.67 0.62 -6.35
N ASN A 157 -13.48 1.24 -6.39
CA ASN A 157 -12.62 1.17 -7.58
C ASN A 157 -12.16 -0.26 -7.86
N ALA A 158 -11.76 -1.01 -6.82
CA ALA A 158 -11.38 -2.42 -6.95
C ALA A 158 -12.54 -3.28 -7.45
N ILE A 159 -13.74 -3.12 -6.87
CA ILE A 159 -14.97 -3.83 -7.26
C ILE A 159 -15.36 -3.49 -8.69
N SER A 160 -15.32 -2.21 -9.08
CA SER A 160 -15.65 -1.78 -10.44
C SER A 160 -14.71 -2.41 -11.47
N TYR A 161 -13.40 -2.47 -11.18
CA TYR A 161 -12.44 -3.12 -12.06
C TYR A 161 -12.68 -4.64 -12.12
N ALA A 162 -12.87 -5.30 -10.99
CA ALA A 162 -13.20 -6.73 -10.91
C ALA A 162 -14.47 -7.07 -11.69
N TYR A 163 -15.52 -6.25 -11.55
CA TYR A 163 -16.76 -6.40 -12.33
C TYR A 163 -16.50 -6.29 -13.84
N GLY A 164 -15.68 -5.32 -14.25
CA GLY A 164 -15.26 -5.18 -15.65
C GLY A 164 -14.53 -6.42 -16.19
N LEU A 165 -13.66 -7.03 -15.38
CA LEU A 165 -12.97 -8.28 -15.74
C LEU A 165 -13.95 -9.44 -15.95
N ALA A 166 -14.90 -9.61 -15.04
CA ALA A 166 -15.91 -10.65 -15.14
C ALA A 166 -16.88 -10.43 -16.31
N GLN A 167 -17.43 -9.23 -16.45
CA GLN A 167 -18.51 -8.96 -17.42
C GLN A 167 -17.99 -8.67 -18.83
N ARG A 168 -17.03 -7.77 -18.98
CA ARG A 168 -16.52 -7.36 -20.30
C ARG A 168 -15.44 -8.29 -20.83
N ASN A 169 -14.49 -8.68 -19.98
CA ASN A 169 -13.37 -9.54 -20.38
C ASN A 169 -13.75 -11.04 -20.33
N LYS A 170 -14.91 -11.39 -19.73
CA LYS A 170 -15.39 -12.78 -19.59
C LYS A 170 -14.42 -13.69 -18.84
N LEU A 171 -13.70 -13.14 -17.85
CA LEU A 171 -12.83 -13.88 -16.94
C LEU A 171 -13.67 -14.35 -15.74
N HIS A 172 -14.21 -15.56 -15.83
CA HIS A 172 -15.20 -16.05 -14.87
C HIS A 172 -14.63 -16.96 -13.78
N TYR A 173 -13.37 -17.36 -13.89
CA TYR A 173 -12.73 -18.16 -12.87
C TYR A 173 -11.84 -17.26 -12.02
N VAL A 174 -12.11 -17.24 -10.72
CA VAL A 174 -11.44 -16.35 -9.77
C VAL A 174 -10.63 -17.19 -8.79
N VAL A 175 -9.35 -16.94 -8.74
CA VAL A 175 -8.44 -17.45 -7.71
C VAL A 175 -8.49 -16.47 -6.54
N ASP A 176 -9.08 -16.90 -5.45
CA ASP A 176 -9.17 -16.16 -4.18
C ASP A 176 -8.08 -16.69 -3.24
N VAL A 177 -7.18 -15.84 -2.82
CA VAL A 177 -6.02 -16.23 -2.00
C VAL A 177 -5.99 -15.42 -0.72
N ASP A 178 -6.02 -16.11 0.41
CA ASP A 178 -5.83 -15.54 1.75
C ASP A 178 -4.44 -15.91 2.27
N VAL A 179 -3.65 -14.90 2.65
CA VAL A 179 -2.31 -15.09 3.23
C VAL A 179 -2.43 -15.22 4.74
N LYS A 180 -1.88 -16.31 5.32
CA LYS A 180 -1.92 -16.56 6.77
C LYS A 180 -1.19 -15.45 7.52
N GLY A 181 -1.93 -14.68 8.34
CA GLY A 181 -1.35 -13.68 9.23
C GLY A 181 -0.35 -12.75 8.52
N PHE A 182 -0.73 -12.18 7.37
CA PHE A 182 0.17 -11.44 6.49
C PHE A 182 1.05 -10.45 7.24
N PHE A 183 0.45 -9.54 8.03
CA PHE A 183 1.19 -8.51 8.76
C PHE A 183 2.19 -9.07 9.77
N ASP A 184 1.90 -10.23 10.36
CA ASP A 184 2.75 -10.86 11.38
C ASP A 184 3.90 -11.70 10.75
N ASN A 185 3.83 -11.97 9.43
CA ASN A 185 4.78 -12.85 8.74
C ASN A 185 5.69 -12.14 7.72
N VAL A 186 5.64 -10.82 7.61
CA VAL A 186 6.51 -10.05 6.71
C VAL A 186 7.98 -10.21 7.11
N ASP A 187 8.82 -10.72 6.20
CA ASP A 187 10.27 -10.83 6.42
C ASP A 187 10.93 -9.44 6.35
N HIS A 188 11.55 -9.00 7.45
CA HIS A 188 12.16 -7.68 7.56
C HIS A 188 13.29 -7.47 6.54
N ARG A 189 14.13 -8.49 6.31
CA ARG A 189 15.27 -8.38 5.38
C ARG A 189 14.78 -8.23 3.94
N LYS A 190 13.74 -8.99 3.59
CA LYS A 190 13.12 -8.92 2.27
C LYS A 190 12.49 -7.55 2.05
N LEU A 191 11.69 -7.07 2.99
CA LEU A 191 11.06 -5.76 2.93
C LEU A 191 12.09 -4.63 2.74
N LEU A 192 13.18 -4.62 3.52
CA LEU A 192 14.22 -3.60 3.38
C LEU A 192 14.91 -3.65 2.01
N LYS A 193 15.13 -4.84 1.44
CA LYS A 193 15.63 -5.00 0.09
C LYS A 193 14.63 -4.48 -0.97
N GLN A 194 13.33 -4.70 -0.76
CA GLN A 194 12.29 -4.19 -1.66
C GLN A 194 12.24 -2.66 -1.64
N ILE A 195 12.33 -2.03 -0.45
CA ILE A 195 12.42 -0.57 -0.31
C ILE A 195 13.64 -0.04 -1.10
N TRP A 196 14.79 -0.69 -0.96
CA TRP A 196 16.01 -0.34 -1.70
C TRP A 196 15.83 -0.47 -3.22
N THR A 197 15.18 -1.52 -3.66
CA THR A 197 14.91 -1.80 -5.08
C THR A 197 13.94 -0.78 -5.70
N LEU A 198 13.00 -0.24 -4.91
CA LEU A 198 12.10 0.83 -5.35
C LEU A 198 12.83 2.18 -5.58
N GLY A 199 14.11 2.28 -5.23
CA GLY A 199 14.93 3.47 -5.42
C GLY A 199 15.20 4.25 -4.12
N ILE A 200 14.66 3.84 -2.98
CA ILE A 200 14.88 4.49 -1.68
C ILE A 200 16.19 3.95 -1.09
N ARG A 201 17.28 4.69 -1.27
CA ARG A 201 18.66 4.27 -0.89
C ARG A 201 19.29 5.14 0.19
N ASP A 202 18.49 5.86 0.95
CA ASP A 202 18.96 6.58 2.13
C ASP A 202 19.20 5.56 3.28
N THR A 203 20.47 5.33 3.59
CA THR A 203 20.89 4.32 4.57
C THR A 203 20.39 4.62 5.98
N LYS A 204 20.29 5.91 6.34
CA LYS A 204 19.78 6.33 7.65
C LYS A 204 18.28 6.07 7.74
N LEU A 205 17.52 6.37 6.70
CA LEU A 205 16.08 6.04 6.65
C LEU A 205 15.87 4.53 6.77
N ILE A 206 16.64 3.72 6.04
CA ILE A 206 16.57 2.25 6.14
C ILE A 206 16.87 1.75 7.55
N GLN A 207 17.85 2.35 8.24
CA GLN A 207 18.15 2.02 9.65
C GLN A 207 16.99 2.37 10.59
N ILE A 208 16.35 3.52 10.40
CA ILE A 208 15.18 3.93 11.18
C ILE A 208 14.01 2.97 10.94
N ILE A 209 13.70 2.62 9.69
CA ILE A 209 12.63 1.64 9.36
C ILE A 209 12.97 0.28 9.99
N LYS A 210 14.22 -0.17 9.92
CA LYS A 210 14.66 -1.41 10.56
C LYS A 210 14.47 -1.37 12.08
N ALA A 211 14.74 -0.25 12.73
CA ALA A 211 14.48 -0.08 14.16
C ALA A 211 12.98 -0.12 14.47
N MET A 212 12.13 0.55 13.68
CA MET A 212 10.68 0.49 13.84
C MET A 212 10.12 -0.94 13.72
N LEU A 213 10.61 -1.72 12.75
CA LEU A 213 10.19 -3.11 12.56
C LEU A 213 10.60 -4.02 13.73
N LYS A 214 11.63 -3.64 14.46
CA LYS A 214 12.15 -4.36 15.64
C LYS A 214 11.69 -3.76 16.95
N ALA A 215 10.78 -2.79 16.93
CA ALA A 215 10.26 -2.21 18.16
C ALA A 215 9.71 -3.30 19.09
N PRO A 216 10.02 -3.26 20.38
CA PRO A 216 9.45 -4.19 21.35
C PRO A 216 7.93 -4.09 21.38
N ILE A 217 7.25 -5.20 21.68
CA ILE A 217 5.80 -5.22 21.86
C ILE A 217 5.51 -5.53 23.32
N GLU A 218 4.83 -4.62 24.02
CA GLU A 218 4.29 -4.86 25.35
C GLU A 218 2.94 -5.54 25.23
N MET A 219 2.89 -6.76 25.73
CA MET A 219 1.68 -7.60 25.74
C MET A 219 0.72 -7.17 26.85
N PRO A 220 -0.59 -7.57 26.79
CA PRO A 220 -1.56 -7.21 27.83
C PRO A 220 -1.23 -7.70 29.24
N ASP A 221 -0.43 -8.75 29.36
CA ASP A 221 0.09 -9.33 30.62
C ASP A 221 1.34 -8.60 31.16
N GLY A 222 1.85 -7.60 30.42
CA GLY A 222 3.05 -6.82 30.77
C GLY A 222 4.35 -7.43 30.24
N GLU A 223 4.33 -8.61 29.61
CA GLU A 223 5.52 -9.17 28.98
C GLU A 223 5.96 -8.33 27.77
N THR A 224 7.26 -8.24 27.54
CA THR A 224 7.82 -7.57 26.36
C THR A 224 8.38 -8.60 25.39
N VAL A 225 7.85 -8.58 24.16
CA VAL A 225 8.24 -9.51 23.09
C VAL A 225 8.98 -8.78 21.99
N LEU A 226 10.08 -9.37 21.51
CA LEU A 226 10.81 -8.90 20.34
C LEU A 226 10.43 -9.75 19.13
N LEU A 227 9.94 -9.11 18.07
CA LEU A 227 9.59 -9.81 16.84
C LEU A 227 10.77 -9.87 15.88
N SER A 228 11.00 -11.06 15.29
CA SER A 228 11.99 -11.26 14.22
C SER A 228 11.43 -11.00 12.82
N LYS A 229 10.10 -10.95 12.68
CA LYS A 229 9.34 -10.73 11.45
C LYS A 229 8.03 -9.98 11.77
N GLY A 230 7.35 -9.54 10.75
CA GLY A 230 6.06 -8.84 10.84
C GLY A 230 6.18 -7.33 10.86
N THR A 231 5.06 -6.69 10.62
CA THR A 231 4.88 -5.23 10.77
C THR A 231 3.80 -4.99 11.81
N PRO A 232 4.01 -4.09 12.79
CA PRO A 232 3.00 -3.86 13.82
C PRO A 232 1.66 -3.45 13.20
N GLN A 233 0.61 -4.25 13.41
CA GLN A 233 -0.75 -3.88 13.00
C GLN A 233 -1.17 -2.64 13.81
N GLY A 234 -1.46 -1.52 13.13
CA GLY A 234 -1.78 -0.23 13.74
C GLY A 234 -0.65 0.81 13.70
N GLY A 235 0.54 0.44 13.24
CA GLY A 235 1.58 1.41 12.89
C GLY A 235 1.17 2.26 11.68
N ILE A 236 1.48 3.55 11.71
CA ILE A 236 1.13 4.51 10.63
C ILE A 236 1.79 4.12 9.29
N LEU A 237 3.00 3.59 9.34
CA LEU A 237 3.77 3.21 8.14
C LEU A 237 3.40 1.80 7.64
N SER A 238 2.79 0.95 8.47
CA SER A 238 2.53 -0.46 8.16
C SER A 238 1.71 -0.70 6.88
N PRO A 239 0.68 0.11 6.54
CA PRO A 239 -0.06 -0.03 5.29
C PRO A 239 0.80 0.19 4.05
N LEU A 240 1.69 1.19 4.04
CA LEU A 240 2.62 1.42 2.95
C LEU A 240 3.62 0.27 2.81
N LEU A 241 4.17 -0.21 3.93
CA LEU A 241 5.10 -1.34 3.94
C LEU A 241 4.45 -2.62 3.42
N ALA A 242 3.19 -2.87 3.77
CA ALA A 242 2.39 -3.98 3.23
C ALA A 242 2.26 -3.91 1.70
N ASN A 243 1.95 -2.72 1.18
CA ASN A 243 1.88 -2.50 -0.26
C ASN A 243 3.23 -2.70 -0.95
N ILE A 244 4.34 -2.27 -0.35
CA ILE A 244 5.69 -2.52 -0.89
C ILE A 244 5.98 -4.02 -1.00
N VAL A 245 5.63 -4.81 0.02
CA VAL A 245 5.85 -6.28 0.01
C VAL A 245 5.08 -6.94 -1.13
N LEU A 246 3.79 -6.62 -1.27
CA LEU A 246 2.92 -7.29 -2.24
C LEU A 246 3.02 -6.71 -3.66
N ASN A 247 3.62 -5.52 -3.83
CA ASN A 247 3.85 -4.95 -5.16
C ASN A 247 4.69 -5.87 -6.06
N GLU A 248 5.59 -6.66 -5.49
CA GLU A 248 6.39 -7.64 -6.24
C GLU A 248 5.50 -8.76 -6.81
N LEU A 249 4.47 -9.19 -6.05
CA LEU A 249 3.45 -10.13 -6.53
C LEU A 249 2.61 -9.51 -7.65
N ASP A 250 2.16 -8.27 -7.47
CA ASP A 250 1.33 -7.58 -8.45
C ASP A 250 2.04 -7.52 -9.81
N TRP A 251 3.29 -7.08 -9.82
CA TRP A 251 4.10 -7.00 -11.04
C TRP A 251 4.45 -8.37 -11.61
N TRP A 252 4.67 -9.38 -10.77
CA TRP A 252 4.90 -10.74 -11.26
C TRP A 252 3.66 -11.28 -11.99
N ILE A 253 2.46 -11.11 -11.44
CA ILE A 253 1.21 -11.51 -12.13
C ILE A 253 1.02 -10.70 -13.42
N ALA A 254 1.21 -9.37 -13.37
CA ALA A 254 1.08 -8.50 -14.53
C ALA A 254 2.05 -8.89 -15.66
N SER A 255 3.26 -9.32 -15.32
CA SER A 255 4.28 -9.75 -16.30
C SER A 255 3.88 -11.03 -17.05
N GLN A 256 2.97 -11.85 -16.51
CA GLN A 256 2.53 -13.09 -17.17
C GLN A 256 1.57 -12.81 -18.34
N TRP A 257 0.86 -11.70 -18.31
CA TRP A 257 -0.12 -11.35 -19.35
C TRP A 257 -0.12 -9.85 -19.70
N ASP A 258 -0.47 -8.96 -18.77
CA ASP A 258 -0.73 -7.55 -19.06
C ASP A 258 0.46 -6.83 -19.69
N GLU A 259 1.63 -6.93 -19.09
CA GLU A 259 2.84 -6.28 -19.59
C GLU A 259 3.34 -6.94 -20.88
N MET A 260 3.29 -8.26 -20.95
CA MET A 260 3.67 -8.97 -22.16
C MET A 260 2.80 -8.52 -23.34
N VAL A 261 1.48 -8.44 -23.17
CA VAL A 261 0.54 -8.00 -24.19
C VAL A 261 0.76 -6.55 -24.61
N ARG A 262 1.12 -5.67 -23.67
CA ARG A 262 1.40 -4.24 -23.98
C ARG A 262 2.63 -4.06 -24.86
N HIS A 263 3.64 -4.91 -24.67
CA HIS A 263 4.94 -4.80 -25.38
C HIS A 263 5.02 -5.64 -26.67
N MET A 264 4.08 -6.53 -26.91
CA MET A 264 4.04 -7.32 -28.15
C MET A 264 3.56 -6.49 -29.35
N LYS A 265 4.18 -6.70 -30.50
CA LYS A 265 3.65 -6.19 -31.78
C LYS A 265 2.39 -6.97 -32.14
N HIS A 266 1.25 -6.30 -32.12
CA HIS A 266 -0.05 -6.90 -32.51
C HIS A 266 -0.40 -6.55 -33.95
N PRO A 267 -1.00 -7.49 -34.71
CA PRO A 267 -1.66 -7.17 -35.96
C PRO A 267 -2.71 -6.09 -35.71
N CYS A 268 -2.73 -5.06 -36.53
CA CYS A 268 -3.71 -3.99 -36.43
C CYS A 268 -4.87 -4.27 -37.38
N LYS A 269 -6.09 -4.07 -36.86
CA LYS A 269 -7.32 -4.04 -37.66
C LYS A 269 -7.82 -2.60 -37.71
N MET A 270 -8.04 -2.09 -38.94
CA MET A 270 -8.72 -0.81 -39.12
C MET A 270 -10.24 -1.05 -39.07
N THR A 271 -10.93 -0.24 -38.31
CA THR A 271 -12.40 -0.21 -38.25
C THR A 271 -12.84 1.14 -38.77
N TYR A 272 -13.72 1.11 -39.74
CA TYR A 272 -14.32 2.29 -40.41
C TYR A 272 -15.73 2.48 -39.85
N TYR A 273 -16.02 3.67 -39.37
CA TYR A 273 -17.35 4.02 -38.85
C TYR A 273 -18.19 4.69 -39.96
N PRO A 274 -19.55 4.61 -39.89
CA PRO A 274 -20.45 5.26 -40.90
C PRO A 274 -20.24 6.77 -41.00
N ASN A 275 -19.72 7.42 -40.00
CA ASN A 275 -19.41 8.85 -39.96
C ASN A 275 -18.04 9.21 -40.59
N GLY A 276 -17.36 8.25 -41.24
CA GLY A 276 -16.08 8.43 -41.87
C GLY A 276 -14.87 8.37 -40.90
N ALA A 277 -15.09 8.18 -39.60
CA ALA A 277 -13.99 8.05 -38.64
C ALA A 277 -13.32 6.68 -38.76
N GLU A 278 -11.99 6.69 -38.66
CA GLU A 278 -11.17 5.47 -38.66
C GLU A 278 -10.64 5.18 -37.27
N LYS A 279 -10.68 3.92 -36.88
CA LYS A 279 -10.07 3.45 -35.60
C LYS A 279 -9.15 2.27 -35.88
N LYS A 280 -7.89 2.47 -35.54
CA LYS A 280 -6.87 1.41 -35.48
C LYS A 280 -6.99 0.63 -34.19
N CYS A 281 -7.30 -0.65 -34.26
CA CYS A 281 -7.42 -1.52 -33.09
C CYS A 281 -6.43 -2.69 -33.19
N ASN A 282 -5.80 -3.06 -32.07
CA ASN A 282 -4.98 -4.26 -32.03
C ASN A 282 -5.85 -5.53 -32.06
N SER A 283 -5.46 -6.50 -32.88
CA SER A 283 -6.15 -7.79 -32.93
C SER A 283 -5.50 -8.76 -31.94
N TYR A 284 -6.21 -9.08 -30.87
CA TYR A 284 -5.76 -10.04 -29.86
C TYR A 284 -6.15 -11.49 -30.16
N THR A 285 -6.66 -11.78 -31.35
CA THR A 285 -7.13 -13.13 -31.74
C THR A 285 -5.98 -14.14 -31.70
N ALA A 286 -4.78 -13.76 -32.13
CA ALA A 286 -3.60 -14.60 -32.09
C ALA A 286 -3.18 -14.95 -30.65
N LEU A 287 -3.29 -14.00 -29.71
CA LEU A 287 -3.01 -14.22 -28.28
C LEU A 287 -3.98 -15.21 -27.65
N LYS A 288 -5.28 -15.14 -28.00
CA LYS A 288 -6.29 -16.09 -27.53
C LYS A 288 -6.04 -17.52 -27.98
N LYS A 289 -5.33 -17.70 -29.09
CA LYS A 289 -4.92 -19.01 -29.64
C LYS A 289 -3.53 -19.46 -29.17
N SER A 290 -2.80 -18.60 -28.45
CA SER A 290 -1.49 -18.93 -27.90
C SER A 290 -1.59 -19.73 -26.60
N ASN A 291 -0.48 -20.33 -26.15
CA ASN A 291 -0.38 -21.01 -24.87
C ASN A 291 -0.28 -20.04 -23.68
N LEU A 292 -0.34 -18.71 -23.91
CA LEU A 292 -0.35 -17.71 -22.88
C LEU A 292 -1.67 -17.73 -22.11
N LYS A 293 -1.56 -17.69 -20.78
CA LYS A 293 -2.72 -17.72 -19.89
C LYS A 293 -3.13 -16.31 -19.53
N GLU A 294 -4.36 -15.94 -19.95
CA GLU A 294 -4.92 -14.65 -19.57
C GLU A 294 -5.27 -14.64 -18.10
N MET A 295 -4.54 -13.82 -17.32
CA MET A 295 -4.78 -13.61 -15.91
C MET A 295 -4.61 -12.13 -15.55
N ARG A 296 -5.43 -11.65 -14.60
CA ARG A 296 -5.41 -10.27 -14.12
C ARG A 296 -5.64 -10.22 -12.63
N ILE A 297 -4.80 -9.48 -11.91
CA ILE A 297 -4.92 -9.32 -10.46
C ILE A 297 -5.69 -8.06 -10.10
N VAL A 298 -6.53 -8.17 -9.06
CA VAL A 298 -7.16 -7.06 -8.35
C VAL A 298 -6.80 -7.24 -6.89
N ARG A 299 -6.11 -6.27 -6.29
CA ARG A 299 -5.69 -6.34 -4.89
C ARG A 299 -6.22 -5.17 -4.07
N TYR A 300 -6.74 -5.48 -2.88
CA TYR A 300 -7.10 -4.51 -1.86
C TYR A 300 -6.37 -4.87 -0.55
N ALA A 301 -5.29 -4.16 -0.23
CA ALA A 301 -4.39 -4.49 0.87
C ALA A 301 -3.78 -5.90 0.72
N ASP A 302 -4.03 -6.81 1.67
CA ASP A 302 -3.63 -8.21 1.66
C ASP A 302 -4.66 -9.16 1.01
N ASP A 303 -5.87 -8.67 0.73
CA ASP A 303 -6.90 -9.42 -0.02
C ASP A 303 -6.69 -9.21 -1.53
N PHE A 304 -6.48 -10.29 -2.26
CA PHE A 304 -6.33 -10.22 -3.71
C PHE A 304 -7.01 -11.37 -4.43
N LYS A 305 -7.46 -11.05 -5.64
CA LYS A 305 -8.17 -11.99 -6.51
C LYS A 305 -7.55 -11.97 -7.90
N ILE A 306 -7.34 -13.16 -8.48
CA ILE A 306 -6.79 -13.28 -9.83
C ILE A 306 -7.88 -13.85 -10.73
N PHE A 307 -8.22 -13.11 -11.77
CA PHE A 307 -9.24 -13.46 -12.74
C PHE A 307 -8.64 -14.20 -13.90
N CYS A 308 -9.16 -15.38 -14.19
CA CYS A 308 -8.72 -16.28 -15.26
C CYS A 308 -9.86 -16.63 -16.23
N ARG A 309 -9.51 -17.09 -17.42
CA ARG A 309 -10.49 -17.44 -18.46
C ARG A 309 -11.04 -18.84 -18.28
N THR A 310 -10.22 -19.81 -17.93
CA THR A 310 -10.59 -21.22 -17.80
C THR A 310 -10.36 -21.72 -16.36
N LYS A 311 -11.04 -22.80 -15.99
CA LYS A 311 -10.87 -23.46 -14.68
C LYS A 311 -9.44 -23.97 -14.54
N GLU A 312 -8.94 -24.62 -15.59
CA GLU A 312 -7.59 -25.20 -15.60
C GLU A 312 -6.51 -24.12 -15.38
N ASP A 313 -6.62 -22.95 -16.05
CA ASP A 313 -5.69 -21.85 -15.85
C ASP A 313 -5.77 -21.29 -14.42
N ALA A 314 -6.98 -21.20 -13.85
CA ALA A 314 -7.15 -20.74 -12.48
C ALA A 314 -6.51 -21.70 -11.46
N GLU A 315 -6.69 -23.01 -11.62
CA GLU A 315 -6.07 -24.02 -10.77
C GLU A 315 -4.55 -23.98 -10.87
N LYS A 316 -3.98 -23.92 -12.07
CA LYS A 316 -2.53 -23.78 -12.28
C LYS A 316 -2.00 -22.47 -11.66
N THR A 317 -2.75 -21.37 -11.81
CA THR A 317 -2.41 -20.07 -11.23
C THR A 317 -2.40 -20.12 -9.70
N TYR A 318 -3.38 -20.80 -9.08
CA TYR A 318 -3.41 -20.97 -7.63
C TYR A 318 -2.13 -21.61 -7.09
N TYR A 319 -1.73 -22.75 -7.67
CA TYR A 319 -0.51 -23.44 -7.24
C TYR A 319 0.77 -22.62 -7.52
N ALA A 320 0.82 -21.96 -8.66
CA ALA A 320 1.96 -21.10 -9.01
C ALA A 320 2.10 -19.90 -8.05
N VAL A 321 0.99 -19.26 -7.67
CA VAL A 321 0.98 -18.16 -6.69
C VAL A 321 1.37 -18.64 -5.30
N LYS A 322 0.85 -19.78 -4.86
CA LYS A 322 1.19 -20.40 -3.57
C LYS A 322 2.68 -20.67 -3.47
N ASP A 323 3.26 -21.31 -4.49
CA ASP A 323 4.70 -21.60 -4.57
C ASP A 323 5.54 -20.32 -4.61
N TRP A 324 5.13 -19.33 -5.41
CA TRP A 324 5.80 -18.05 -5.53
C TRP A 324 5.82 -17.28 -4.21
N LEU A 325 4.67 -17.16 -3.53
CA LEU A 325 4.56 -16.50 -2.22
C LEU A 325 5.51 -17.13 -1.20
N TRP A 326 5.55 -18.45 -1.14
CA TRP A 326 6.45 -19.17 -0.24
C TRP A 326 7.91 -18.96 -0.60
N LYS A 327 8.29 -19.20 -1.86
CA LYS A 327 9.69 -19.10 -2.31
C LYS A 327 10.22 -17.69 -2.25
N ARG A 328 9.40 -16.74 -2.70
CA ARG A 328 9.84 -15.35 -2.90
C ARG A 328 9.64 -14.48 -1.67
N LEU A 329 8.52 -14.58 -0.99
CA LEU A 329 8.16 -13.72 0.15
C LEU A 329 8.18 -14.43 1.50
N LYS A 330 8.31 -15.76 1.55
CA LYS A 330 8.20 -16.59 2.76
C LYS A 330 6.83 -16.46 3.43
N LEU A 331 5.79 -16.26 2.63
CA LEU A 331 4.41 -16.14 3.07
C LEU A 331 3.64 -17.42 2.78
N GLU A 332 2.89 -17.89 3.77
CA GLU A 332 2.03 -19.07 3.63
C GLU A 332 0.61 -18.68 3.22
N VAL A 333 0.04 -19.47 2.33
CA VAL A 333 -1.37 -19.37 1.92
C VAL A 333 -2.24 -20.18 2.87
N SER A 334 -3.42 -19.65 3.24
CA SER A 334 -4.44 -20.37 3.99
C SER A 334 -5.25 -21.25 3.03
N ASP A 335 -4.98 -22.55 3.00
CA ASP A 335 -5.73 -23.49 2.14
C ASP A 335 -7.22 -23.56 2.49
N GLU A 336 -7.56 -23.34 3.76
CA GLU A 336 -8.96 -23.36 4.24
C GLU A 336 -9.79 -22.17 3.72
N LYS A 337 -9.14 -21.03 3.48
CA LYS A 337 -9.81 -19.80 3.05
C LYS A 337 -9.59 -19.49 1.58
N SER A 338 -8.60 -20.12 0.95
CA SER A 338 -8.28 -19.89 -0.45
C SER A 338 -9.02 -20.89 -1.34
N LYS A 339 -9.56 -20.39 -2.46
CA LYS A 339 -10.34 -21.24 -3.37
C LYS A 339 -10.34 -20.72 -4.80
N VAL A 340 -10.68 -21.61 -5.73
CA VAL A 340 -11.00 -21.24 -7.12
C VAL A 340 -12.51 -21.24 -7.29
N THR A 341 -13.08 -20.09 -7.60
CA THR A 341 -14.54 -19.89 -7.73
C THR A 341 -14.92 -19.68 -9.19
N ASN A 342 -16.03 -20.31 -9.63
CA ASN A 342 -16.63 -20.05 -10.93
C ASN A 342 -17.83 -19.10 -10.78
N LEU A 343 -17.69 -17.87 -11.23
CA LEU A 343 -18.73 -16.83 -11.11
C LEU A 343 -20.01 -17.11 -11.92
N ARG A 344 -20.05 -18.13 -12.77
CA ARG A 344 -21.24 -18.54 -13.56
C ARG A 344 -22.10 -19.56 -12.83
N LYS A 345 -21.55 -20.25 -11.83
CA LYS A 345 -22.33 -21.17 -10.99
C LYS A 345 -22.97 -20.36 -9.86
N ARG A 346 -24.28 -20.52 -9.66
CA ARG A 346 -24.94 -20.16 -8.41
C ARG A 346 -24.69 -21.32 -7.45
N ASP A 347 -23.99 -21.06 -6.35
CA ASP A 347 -23.92 -21.99 -5.22
C ASP A 347 -25.26 -21.98 -4.50
#